data_c6bd98346fa62f1230d1e3f5c4b47b0a
#
_entry.id   c6bd98346fa62f1230d1e3f5c4b47b0a
#
_cell.length_a   1.000
_cell.length_b   1.000
_cell.length_c   1.000
_cell.angle_alpha   90.00
_cell.angle_beta   90.00
_cell.angle_gamma   90.00
#
_symmetry.space_group_name_H-M   'P 1'
#
loop_
_entity.id
_entity.type
_entity.pdbx_description
1 polymer ?
#
loop_
_entity_poly.entity_id
_entity_poly.type
_entity_poly.pdbx_seq_one_letter_code
_entity_poly.pdbx_strand_id
1 'polypeptide(L)'
;MKKDIVLCGVGGDGIVSVAKIISDAALSLGLNVKQSEIHGMSQRGGSVFSHLRIGSDPIAADVIPQGKADIILSSEPMEALRYLPFLSADGWVITNSAPFVNIKNYPNIEDVMAELKKLPHCVAFDANDVAKKVNARSNMVLLGAAANYLDIDFKHLEDSITRIFSRKGEAVVNSNIAAIRAGKEAK
;
A
#
# COMPACT_ATOMS: atom_id res chain seq x y z
N MET A 1 -13.46 9.49 12.20
CA MET A 1 -12.30 8.82 11.60
C MET A 1 -11.90 9.56 10.33
N LYS A 2 -10.59 9.75 10.08
CA LYS A 2 -10.03 10.24 8.81
C LYS A 2 -8.70 9.53 8.58
N LYS A 3 -8.46 9.06 7.36
CA LYS A 3 -7.20 8.42 6.98
C LYS A 3 -6.84 8.81 5.53
N ASP A 4 -5.71 9.46 5.36
CA ASP A 4 -5.17 9.88 4.07
C ASP A 4 -3.96 8.97 3.72
N ILE A 5 -4.05 8.21 2.62
CA ILE A 5 -3.10 7.17 2.25
C ILE A 5 -2.54 7.46 0.85
N VAL A 6 -1.24 7.59 0.73
CA VAL A 6 -0.54 7.57 -0.56
C VAL A 6 -0.10 6.13 -0.83
N LEU A 7 -0.64 5.54 -1.89
CA LEU A 7 -0.20 4.25 -2.39
C LEU A 7 0.72 4.49 -3.59
N CYS A 8 1.93 3.95 -3.56
CA CYS A 8 2.90 4.18 -4.63
C CYS A 8 3.72 2.91 -4.94
N GLY A 9 4.40 2.94 -6.06
CA GLY A 9 5.23 1.82 -6.50
C GLY A 9 5.43 1.79 -7.99
N VAL A 10 5.65 0.58 -8.51
CA VAL A 10 5.91 0.34 -9.92
C VAL A 10 4.67 -0.21 -10.62
N GLY A 11 4.41 0.26 -11.83
CA GLY A 11 3.27 -0.18 -12.64
C GLY A 11 3.33 -1.69 -12.92
N GLY A 12 2.25 -2.38 -12.54
CA GLY A 12 2.15 -3.84 -12.60
C GLY A 12 2.14 -4.53 -11.23
N ASP A 13 2.60 -3.87 -10.16
CA ASP A 13 2.68 -4.44 -8.79
C ASP A 13 1.32 -4.58 -8.10
N GLY A 14 0.26 -4.03 -8.69
CA GLY A 14 -1.10 -4.21 -8.19
C GLY A 14 -1.50 -3.25 -7.07
N ILE A 15 -0.92 -2.07 -7.01
CA ILE A 15 -1.27 -0.97 -6.08
C ILE A 15 -2.77 -0.63 -6.17
N VAL A 16 -3.33 -0.62 -7.38
CA VAL A 16 -4.77 -0.39 -7.61
C VAL A 16 -5.64 -1.44 -6.91
N SER A 17 -5.19 -2.70 -6.88
CA SER A 17 -5.92 -3.77 -6.18
C SER A 17 -5.93 -3.54 -4.66
N VAL A 18 -4.83 -3.05 -4.11
CA VAL A 18 -4.73 -2.68 -2.68
C VAL A 18 -5.68 -1.54 -2.36
N ALA A 19 -5.65 -0.47 -3.16
CA ALA A 19 -6.58 0.66 -3.01
C ALA A 19 -8.05 0.21 -3.04
N LYS A 20 -8.40 -0.68 -3.98
CA LYS A 20 -9.75 -1.24 -4.11
C LYS A 20 -10.19 -2.02 -2.87
N ILE A 21 -9.31 -2.84 -2.27
CA ILE A 21 -9.64 -3.61 -1.07
C ILE A 21 -9.88 -2.68 0.12
N ILE A 22 -9.00 -1.70 0.33
CA ILE A 22 -9.14 -0.73 1.42
C ILE A 22 -10.42 0.09 1.23
N SER A 23 -10.70 0.53 0.00
CA SER A 23 -11.92 1.29 -0.33
C SER A 23 -13.19 0.49 -0.08
N ASP A 24 -13.24 -0.77 -0.51
CA ASP A 24 -14.39 -1.66 -0.30
C ASP A 24 -14.62 -1.95 1.20
N ALA A 25 -13.54 -2.15 1.97
CA ALA A 25 -13.63 -2.30 3.42
C ALA A 25 -14.19 -1.04 4.08
N ALA A 26 -13.69 0.13 3.72
CA ALA A 26 -14.16 1.41 4.25
C ALA A 26 -15.64 1.68 3.90
N LEU A 27 -16.03 1.43 2.65
CA LEU A 27 -17.43 1.59 2.21
C LEU A 27 -18.37 0.63 2.94
N SER A 28 -17.93 -0.60 3.25
CA SER A 28 -18.74 -1.56 4.03
C SER A 28 -19.01 -1.10 5.46
N LEU A 29 -18.19 -0.17 5.97
CA LEU A 29 -18.36 0.49 7.27
C LEU A 29 -19.17 1.80 7.19
N GLY A 30 -19.69 2.15 6.02
CA GLY A 30 -20.43 3.41 5.79
C GLY A 30 -19.52 4.64 5.75
N LEU A 31 -18.21 4.47 5.57
CA LEU A 31 -17.26 5.57 5.45
C LEU A 31 -17.27 6.16 4.04
N ASN A 32 -16.97 7.46 3.95
CA ASN A 32 -16.73 8.13 2.67
C ASN A 32 -15.35 7.77 2.15
N VAL A 33 -15.24 7.56 0.84
CA VAL A 33 -14.00 7.23 0.15
C VAL A 33 -13.83 8.12 -1.08
N LYS A 34 -12.65 8.68 -1.26
CA LYS A 34 -12.21 9.28 -2.52
C LYS A 34 -10.86 8.72 -2.93
N GLN A 35 -10.71 8.47 -4.21
CA GLN A 35 -9.46 7.98 -4.81
C GLN A 35 -9.14 8.80 -6.05
N SER A 36 -7.86 9.17 -6.18
CA SER A 36 -7.28 9.74 -7.40
C SER A 36 -6.05 8.92 -7.77
N GLU A 37 -6.03 8.38 -8.97
CA GLU A 37 -4.93 7.55 -9.47
C GLU A 37 -4.16 8.32 -10.53
N ILE A 38 -2.84 8.34 -10.38
CA ILE A 38 -1.93 9.01 -11.29
C ILE A 38 -0.90 8.00 -11.79
N HIS A 39 -0.86 7.82 -13.08
CA HIS A 39 0.13 6.99 -13.73
C HIS A 39 0.71 7.73 -14.95
N GLY A 40 2.01 7.52 -15.19
CA GLY A 40 2.67 8.04 -16.37
C GLY A 40 2.25 7.29 -17.64
N MET A 41 2.82 7.68 -18.79
CA MET A 41 2.57 7.01 -20.07
C MET A 41 3.01 5.54 -20.07
N SER A 42 3.98 5.17 -19.23
CA SER A 42 4.39 3.78 -19.02
C SER A 42 3.58 3.12 -17.92
N GLN A 43 2.54 2.38 -18.30
CA GLN A 43 1.69 1.65 -17.35
C GLN A 43 2.36 0.38 -16.77
N ARG A 44 3.51 -0.03 -17.30
CA ARG A 44 4.29 -1.17 -16.79
C ARG A 44 5.74 -0.73 -16.59
N GLY A 45 6.26 -0.96 -15.39
CA GLY A 45 7.61 -0.61 -15.02
C GLY A 45 7.86 0.88 -14.75
N GLY A 46 6.88 1.76 -14.96
CA GLY A 46 6.95 3.18 -14.60
C GLY A 46 6.42 3.43 -13.18
N SER A 47 6.78 4.60 -12.61
CA SER A 47 6.22 5.04 -11.33
C SER A 47 4.71 5.22 -11.42
N VAL A 48 3.99 4.71 -10.43
CA VAL A 48 2.54 4.88 -10.27
C VAL A 48 2.25 5.27 -8.83
N PHE A 49 1.27 6.16 -8.63
CA PHE A 49 0.80 6.47 -7.30
C PHE A 49 -0.68 6.82 -7.29
N SER A 50 -1.30 6.66 -6.14
CA SER A 50 -2.71 6.94 -5.92
C SER A 50 -2.89 7.61 -4.56
N HIS A 51 -3.75 8.62 -4.52
CA HIS A 51 -4.26 9.17 -3.28
C HIS A 51 -5.54 8.42 -2.93
N LEU A 52 -5.60 7.89 -1.73
CA LEU A 52 -6.79 7.27 -1.17
C LEU A 52 -7.15 7.98 0.13
N ARG A 53 -8.35 8.53 0.19
CA ARG A 53 -8.85 9.27 1.34
C ARG A 53 -10.10 8.59 1.89
N ILE A 54 -10.11 8.37 3.21
CA ILE A 54 -11.20 7.72 3.93
C ILE A 54 -11.63 8.62 5.07
N GLY A 55 -12.93 8.77 5.30
CA GLY A 55 -13.43 9.60 6.39
C GLY A 55 -14.86 9.29 6.79
N SER A 56 -15.21 9.56 8.07
CA SER A 56 -16.59 9.56 8.53
C SER A 56 -17.38 10.76 8.00
N ASP A 57 -16.69 11.87 7.73
CA ASP A 57 -17.30 13.07 7.16
C ASP A 57 -17.09 13.12 5.63
N PRO A 58 -17.90 13.90 4.89
CA PRO A 58 -17.71 14.08 3.46
C PRO A 58 -16.33 14.64 3.11
N ILE A 59 -15.68 14.03 2.12
CA ILE A 59 -14.34 14.40 1.67
C ILE A 59 -14.49 15.38 0.48
N ALA A 60 -14.03 16.63 0.64
CA ALA A 60 -14.16 17.66 -0.39
C ALA A 60 -13.24 17.39 -1.60
N ALA A 61 -11.97 17.07 -1.37
CA ALA A 61 -10.97 16.87 -2.42
C ALA A 61 -10.47 15.40 -2.43
N ASP A 62 -10.13 14.89 -3.61
CA ASP A 62 -9.57 13.56 -3.82
C ASP A 62 -8.06 13.52 -3.69
N VAL A 63 -7.39 14.68 -3.82
CA VAL A 63 -5.93 14.81 -3.68
C VAL A 63 -5.55 15.10 -2.22
N ILE A 64 -4.55 14.40 -1.71
CA ILE A 64 -3.95 14.63 -0.39
C ILE A 64 -2.95 15.78 -0.51
N PRO A 65 -3.04 16.84 0.31
CA PRO A 65 -2.04 17.87 0.35
C PRO A 65 -0.68 17.36 0.86
N GLN A 66 0.41 18.02 0.47
CA GLN A 66 1.74 17.72 1.02
C GLN A 66 1.74 17.86 2.55
N GLY A 67 2.47 16.97 3.22
CA GLY A 67 2.56 16.91 4.68
C GLY A 67 1.28 16.44 5.39
N LYS A 68 0.33 15.79 4.69
CA LYS A 68 -0.97 15.38 5.26
C LYS A 68 -1.30 13.90 5.10
N ALA A 69 -0.44 13.11 4.47
CA ALA A 69 -0.64 11.66 4.39
C ALA A 69 -0.35 11.00 5.74
N ASP A 70 -1.30 10.23 6.23
CA ASP A 70 -1.13 9.41 7.44
C ASP A 70 -0.30 8.16 7.15
N ILE A 71 -0.36 7.67 5.90
CA ILE A 71 0.35 6.47 5.47
C ILE A 71 0.90 6.67 4.05
N ILE A 72 2.15 6.27 3.85
CA ILE A 72 2.71 5.95 2.52
C ILE A 72 2.86 4.43 2.47
N LEU A 73 2.13 3.78 1.57
CA LEU A 73 2.21 2.35 1.31
C LEU A 73 2.84 2.12 -0.05
N SER A 74 4.06 1.60 -0.06
CA SER A 74 4.86 1.47 -1.28
C SER A 74 5.23 0.03 -1.61
N SER A 75 5.13 -0.36 -2.88
CA SER A 75 5.63 -1.64 -3.37
C SER A 75 7.14 -1.63 -3.65
N GLU A 76 7.79 -0.45 -3.58
CA GLU A 76 9.18 -0.25 -3.98
C GLU A 76 9.86 0.84 -3.12
N PRO A 77 11.09 0.60 -2.59
CA PRO A 77 11.66 1.48 -1.56
C PRO A 77 12.03 2.89 -2.07
N MET A 78 12.51 3.04 -3.30
CA MET A 78 12.81 4.36 -3.88
C MET A 78 11.53 5.16 -4.14
N GLU A 79 10.44 4.50 -4.54
CA GLU A 79 9.14 5.14 -4.70
C GLU A 79 8.59 5.61 -3.34
N ALA A 80 8.84 4.89 -2.24
CA ALA A 80 8.50 5.37 -0.91
C ALA A 80 9.18 6.71 -0.59
N LEU A 81 10.48 6.82 -0.86
CA LEU A 81 11.23 8.08 -0.66
C LEU A 81 10.73 9.21 -1.57
N ARG A 82 10.33 8.91 -2.80
CA ARG A 82 9.83 9.89 -3.77
C ARG A 82 8.60 10.64 -3.25
N TYR A 83 7.73 9.97 -2.51
CA TYR A 83 6.47 10.52 -2.03
C TYR A 83 6.52 11.01 -0.58
N LEU A 84 7.68 11.01 0.08
CA LEU A 84 7.86 11.57 1.43
C LEU A 84 7.34 13.01 1.61
N PRO A 85 7.38 13.91 0.61
CA PRO A 85 6.78 15.23 0.76
C PRO A 85 5.30 15.23 1.13
N PHE A 86 4.58 14.13 0.89
CA PHE A 86 3.19 14.00 1.30
C PHE A 86 3.02 13.53 2.75
N LEU A 87 4.03 12.87 3.35
CA LEU A 87 3.94 12.29 4.68
C LEU A 87 3.74 13.36 5.76
N SER A 88 2.79 13.14 6.66
CA SER A 88 2.62 13.98 7.85
C SER A 88 3.72 13.68 8.89
N ALA A 89 3.86 14.57 9.88
CA ALA A 89 4.89 14.44 10.91
C ALA A 89 4.78 13.12 11.71
N ASP A 90 3.55 12.65 11.92
CA ASP A 90 3.26 11.40 12.65
C ASP A 90 2.89 10.24 11.70
N GLY A 91 3.10 10.43 10.40
CA GLY A 91 2.74 9.45 9.36
C GLY A 91 3.67 8.24 9.33
N TRP A 92 3.15 7.14 8.81
CA TRP A 92 3.86 5.87 8.67
C TRP A 92 4.26 5.59 7.23
N VAL A 93 5.47 5.08 7.04
CA VAL A 93 5.91 4.49 5.76
C VAL A 93 5.91 2.98 5.91
N ILE A 94 5.17 2.30 5.04
CA ILE A 94 5.19 0.84 4.92
C ILE A 94 5.67 0.52 3.50
N THR A 95 6.78 -0.16 3.36
CA THR A 95 7.38 -0.40 2.05
C THR A 95 8.01 -1.78 1.91
N ASN A 96 8.01 -2.28 0.68
CA ASN A 96 8.88 -3.39 0.31
C ASN A 96 10.34 -2.92 0.34
N SER A 97 11.25 -3.72 0.88
CA SER A 97 12.68 -3.44 0.85
C SER A 97 13.38 -3.96 -0.42
N ALA A 98 12.71 -4.85 -1.17
CA ALA A 98 13.25 -5.34 -2.43
C ALA A 98 13.12 -4.29 -3.53
N PRO A 99 14.23 -3.87 -4.19
CA PRO A 99 14.21 -2.88 -5.24
C PRO A 99 13.66 -3.45 -6.55
N PHE A 100 13.05 -2.59 -7.35
CA PHE A 100 12.74 -2.88 -8.75
C PHE A 100 13.68 -2.11 -9.67
N VAL A 101 14.80 -2.72 -10.02
CA VAL A 101 15.85 -2.08 -10.84
C VAL A 101 15.42 -2.05 -12.30
N ASN A 102 14.73 -0.98 -12.70
CA ASN A 102 14.23 -0.74 -14.06
C ASN A 102 14.97 0.38 -14.81
N ILE A 103 15.93 1.03 -14.17
CA ILE A 103 16.76 2.10 -14.73
C ILE A 103 18.24 1.83 -14.50
N LYS A 104 19.09 2.24 -15.45
CA LYS A 104 20.55 1.99 -15.39
C LYS A 104 21.25 2.67 -14.22
N ASN A 105 20.74 3.81 -13.77
CA ASN A 105 21.27 4.62 -12.68
C ASN A 105 20.42 4.49 -11.41
N TYR A 106 19.86 3.31 -11.14
CA TYR A 106 19.19 3.06 -9.87
C TYR A 106 20.17 3.29 -8.72
N PRO A 107 19.79 4.04 -7.67
CA PRO A 107 20.67 4.30 -6.52
C PRO A 107 21.12 2.99 -5.84
N ASN A 108 22.22 3.03 -5.09
CA ASN A 108 22.60 1.91 -4.25
C ASN A 108 21.46 1.62 -3.25
N ILE A 109 21.02 0.39 -3.21
CA ILE A 109 19.91 -0.01 -2.33
C ILE A 109 20.23 0.20 -0.84
N GLU A 110 21.48 0.07 -0.45
CA GLU A 110 21.93 0.31 0.92
C GLU A 110 21.71 1.78 1.32
N ASP A 111 21.97 2.72 0.41
CA ASP A 111 21.74 4.15 0.63
C ASP A 111 20.23 4.46 0.74
N VAL A 112 19.42 3.88 -0.14
CA VAL A 112 17.95 4.01 -0.11
C VAL A 112 17.40 3.50 1.22
N MET A 113 17.84 2.32 1.67
CA MET A 113 17.43 1.74 2.94
C MET A 113 17.94 2.54 4.15
N ALA A 114 19.12 3.15 4.05
CA ALA A 114 19.65 4.02 5.09
C ALA A 114 18.79 5.28 5.26
N GLU A 115 18.30 5.88 4.16
CA GLU A 115 17.37 7.02 4.23
C GLU A 115 16.02 6.62 4.86
N LEU A 116 15.44 5.48 4.49
CA LEU A 116 14.21 4.98 5.08
C LEU A 116 14.35 4.73 6.59
N LYS A 117 15.49 4.22 7.05
CA LYS A 117 15.76 3.97 8.48
C LYS A 117 15.86 5.25 9.32
N LYS A 118 16.06 6.43 8.72
CA LYS A 118 16.05 7.72 9.44
C LYS A 118 14.63 8.18 9.79
N LEU A 119 13.61 7.61 9.16
CA LEU A 119 12.22 7.97 9.43
C LEU A 119 11.78 7.43 10.80
N PRO A 120 11.07 8.23 11.60
CA PRO A 120 10.63 7.82 12.94
C PRO A 120 9.64 6.66 12.90
N HIS A 121 8.86 6.57 11.83
CA HIS A 121 7.80 5.59 11.64
C HIS A 121 7.94 4.91 10.28
N CYS A 122 8.73 3.84 10.20
CA CYS A 122 8.97 3.09 8.98
C CYS A 122 8.97 1.58 9.23
N VAL A 123 8.19 0.87 8.42
CA VAL A 123 8.19 -0.60 8.34
C VAL A 123 8.68 -0.97 6.94
N ALA A 124 9.88 -1.49 6.84
CA ALA A 124 10.50 -1.90 5.57
C ALA A 124 11.03 -3.34 5.68
N PHE A 125 10.50 -4.23 4.86
CA PHE A 125 10.87 -5.66 4.87
C PHE A 125 10.74 -6.25 3.46
N ASP A 126 11.35 -7.40 3.21
CA ASP A 126 11.21 -8.10 1.93
C ASP A 126 9.82 -8.77 1.81
N ALA A 127 8.87 -8.00 1.28
CA ALA A 127 7.52 -8.48 1.05
C ALA A 127 7.46 -9.57 -0.04
N ASN A 128 8.45 -9.64 -0.94
CA ASN A 128 8.53 -10.69 -1.96
C ASN A 128 8.89 -12.04 -1.33
N ASP A 129 9.81 -12.04 -0.37
CA ASP A 129 10.19 -13.27 0.35
C ASP A 129 9.02 -13.81 1.19
N VAL A 130 8.32 -12.92 1.91
CA VAL A 130 7.11 -13.31 2.65
C VAL A 130 6.03 -13.85 1.71
N ALA A 131 5.79 -13.19 0.57
CA ALA A 131 4.79 -13.59 -0.40
C ALA A 131 5.07 -14.97 -1.02
N LYS A 132 6.35 -15.28 -1.30
CA LYS A 132 6.77 -16.60 -1.79
C LYS A 132 6.41 -17.72 -0.82
N LYS A 133 6.60 -17.51 0.49
CA LYS A 133 6.32 -18.52 1.53
C LYS A 133 4.84 -18.90 1.60
N VAL A 134 3.95 -18.00 1.23
CA VAL A 134 2.49 -18.22 1.23
C VAL A 134 1.88 -18.33 -0.16
N ASN A 135 2.71 -18.44 -1.20
CA ASN A 135 2.32 -18.53 -2.60
C ASN A 135 1.34 -17.44 -3.03
N ALA A 136 1.69 -16.20 -2.72
CA ALA A 136 0.84 -15.02 -2.95
C ALA A 136 1.64 -13.87 -3.61
N ARG A 137 1.01 -12.69 -3.70
CA ARG A 137 1.64 -11.48 -4.22
C ARG A 137 2.08 -10.56 -3.08
N SER A 138 3.22 -9.90 -3.25
CA SER A 138 3.81 -8.98 -2.27
C SER A 138 2.92 -7.77 -1.93
N ASN A 139 2.11 -7.29 -2.88
CA ASN A 139 1.18 -6.20 -2.61
C ASN A 139 0.12 -6.56 -1.54
N MET A 140 -0.32 -7.81 -1.48
CA MET A 140 -1.23 -8.28 -0.41
C MET A 140 -0.50 -8.39 0.93
N VAL A 141 0.74 -8.82 0.93
CA VAL A 141 1.58 -8.83 2.14
C VAL A 141 1.77 -7.41 2.68
N LEU A 142 2.06 -6.44 1.81
CA LEU A 142 2.18 -5.03 2.18
C LEU A 142 0.86 -4.45 2.72
N LEU A 143 -0.29 -4.82 2.14
CA LEU A 143 -1.60 -4.47 2.70
C LEU A 143 -1.75 -5.00 4.13
N GLY A 144 -1.35 -6.25 4.37
CA GLY A 144 -1.38 -6.85 5.69
C GLY A 144 -0.52 -6.08 6.70
N ALA A 145 0.70 -5.69 6.32
CA ALA A 145 1.58 -4.88 7.16
C ALA A 145 0.99 -3.49 7.47
N ALA A 146 0.27 -2.90 6.51
CA ALA A 146 -0.39 -1.61 6.69
C ALA A 146 -1.66 -1.69 7.56
N ALA A 147 -2.25 -2.86 7.73
CA ALA A 147 -3.56 -3.03 8.38
C ALA A 147 -3.63 -2.42 9.79
N ASN A 148 -2.54 -2.48 10.56
CA ASN A 148 -2.49 -1.94 11.91
C ASN A 148 -2.57 -0.39 11.97
N TYR A 149 -2.42 0.28 10.83
CA TYR A 149 -2.36 1.74 10.71
C TYR A 149 -3.57 2.32 9.97
N LEU A 150 -4.45 1.45 9.45
CA LEU A 150 -5.62 1.86 8.64
C LEU A 150 -6.82 2.31 9.48
N ASP A 151 -6.85 2.01 10.79
CA ASP A 151 -8.03 2.16 11.66
C ASP A 151 -9.28 1.43 11.13
N ILE A 152 -9.07 0.35 10.39
CA ILE A 152 -10.09 -0.56 9.88
C ILE A 152 -9.84 -1.94 10.50
N ASP A 153 -10.86 -2.56 11.06
CA ASP A 153 -10.71 -3.92 11.60
C ASP A 153 -10.25 -4.88 10.50
N PHE A 154 -9.27 -5.71 10.82
CA PHE A 154 -8.65 -6.64 9.89
C PHE A 154 -9.66 -7.56 9.19
N LYS A 155 -10.73 -7.93 9.91
CA LYS A 155 -11.80 -8.74 9.35
C LYS A 155 -12.48 -8.09 8.15
N HIS A 156 -12.65 -6.77 8.15
CA HIS A 156 -13.24 -6.07 6.99
C HIS A 156 -12.34 -6.12 5.75
N LEU A 157 -11.03 -6.20 5.92
CA LEU A 157 -10.09 -6.42 4.80
C LEU A 157 -10.23 -7.85 4.24
N GLU A 158 -10.35 -8.87 5.11
CA GLU A 158 -10.58 -10.26 4.70
C GLU A 158 -11.92 -10.41 3.96
N ASP A 159 -12.98 -9.80 4.49
CA ASP A 159 -14.30 -9.82 3.87
C ASP A 159 -14.29 -9.11 2.51
N SER A 160 -13.55 -8.01 2.37
CA SER A 160 -13.35 -7.30 1.10
C SER A 160 -12.61 -8.15 0.07
N ILE A 161 -11.54 -8.84 0.48
CA ILE A 161 -10.83 -9.78 -0.39
C ILE A 161 -11.78 -10.85 -0.89
N THR A 162 -12.60 -11.41 -0.01
CA THR A 162 -13.59 -12.42 -0.37
C THR A 162 -14.58 -11.89 -1.39
N ARG A 163 -15.16 -10.69 -1.17
CA ARG A 163 -16.10 -10.07 -2.12
C ARG A 163 -15.46 -9.79 -3.49
N ILE A 164 -14.26 -9.22 -3.50
CA ILE A 164 -13.59 -8.77 -4.72
C ILE A 164 -13.09 -9.95 -5.57
N PHE A 165 -12.58 -10.98 -4.90
CA PHE A 165 -11.92 -12.10 -5.60
C PHE A 165 -12.76 -13.37 -5.70
N SER A 166 -13.99 -13.42 -5.17
CA SER A 166 -14.87 -14.59 -5.23
C SER A 166 -15.03 -15.17 -6.64
N ARG A 167 -15.16 -14.30 -7.65
CA ARG A 167 -15.29 -14.72 -9.07
C ARG A 167 -14.02 -15.35 -9.64
N LYS A 168 -12.86 -15.21 -8.99
CA LYS A 168 -11.57 -15.79 -9.41
C LYS A 168 -11.32 -17.17 -8.79
N GLY A 169 -12.23 -17.64 -7.97
CA GLY A 169 -12.16 -18.94 -7.29
C GLY A 169 -11.58 -18.86 -5.88
N GLU A 170 -11.95 -19.86 -5.09
CA GLU A 170 -11.63 -19.95 -3.67
C GLU A 170 -10.12 -19.97 -3.39
N ALA A 171 -9.34 -20.65 -4.25
CA ALA A 171 -7.89 -20.70 -4.11
C ALA A 171 -7.24 -19.30 -4.15
N VAL A 172 -7.76 -18.39 -5.01
CA VAL A 172 -7.27 -17.00 -5.10
C VAL A 172 -7.67 -16.21 -3.84
N VAL A 173 -8.88 -16.38 -3.34
CA VAL A 173 -9.33 -15.76 -2.10
C VAL A 173 -8.44 -16.18 -0.94
N ASN A 174 -8.25 -17.49 -0.75
CA ASN A 174 -7.46 -18.05 0.34
C ASN A 174 -6.00 -17.62 0.29
N SER A 175 -5.38 -17.58 -0.90
CA SER A 175 -4.02 -17.09 -1.09
C SER A 175 -3.88 -15.62 -0.69
N ASN A 176 -4.82 -14.76 -1.09
CA ASN A 176 -4.78 -13.34 -0.72
C ASN A 176 -5.02 -13.12 0.80
N ILE A 177 -5.91 -13.88 1.42
CA ILE A 177 -6.13 -13.84 2.87
C ILE A 177 -4.88 -14.31 3.61
N ALA A 178 -4.25 -15.40 3.18
CA ALA A 178 -2.99 -15.87 3.75
C ALA A 178 -1.89 -14.80 3.65
N ALA A 179 -1.84 -14.08 2.52
CA ALA A 179 -0.86 -13.01 2.30
C ALA A 179 -1.05 -11.83 3.27
N ILE A 180 -2.28 -11.34 3.46
CA ILE A 180 -2.52 -10.23 4.40
C ILE A 180 -2.26 -10.65 5.85
N ARG A 181 -2.54 -11.90 6.22
CA ARG A 181 -2.21 -12.44 7.55
C ARG A 181 -0.70 -12.49 7.76
N ALA A 182 0.05 -13.04 6.80
CA ALA A 182 1.51 -13.08 6.86
C ALA A 182 2.12 -11.67 6.92
N GLY A 183 1.57 -10.71 6.17
CA GLY A 183 2.01 -9.32 6.20
C GLY A 183 1.75 -8.62 7.54
N LYS A 184 0.62 -8.91 8.20
CA LYS A 184 0.29 -8.34 9.51
C LYS A 184 1.30 -8.72 10.59
N GLU A 185 1.93 -9.87 10.47
CA GLU A 185 2.93 -10.39 11.39
C GLU A 185 4.37 -10.01 10.99
N ALA A 186 4.57 -9.55 9.74
CA ALA A 186 5.87 -9.10 9.26
C ALA A 186 6.27 -7.77 9.92
N LYS A 187 7.53 -7.68 10.37
CA LYS A 187 8.10 -6.50 11.02
C LYS A 187 9.45 -6.16 10.40
#